data_689058b893981a64796448bcea6f0bc6
#
_entry.id   689058b893981a64796448bcea6f0bc6
#
_cell.length_a   1.000
_cell.length_b   1.000
_cell.length_c   1.000
_cell.angle_alpha   90.00
_cell.angle_beta   90.00
_cell.angle_gamma   90.00
#
_symmetry.space_group_name_H-M   'P 1'
#
loop_
_entity.id
_entity.type
_entity.pdbx_description
1 polymer ?
#
loop_
_entity_poly.entity_id
_entity_poly.type
_entity_poly.pdbx_seq_one_letter_code
_entity_poly.pdbx_strand_id
1 'polypeptide(L)'
;MLQTKQIDAERTAGDWVRLLAPLAAYDAEADKLRSRLGGWMLGIGIGGFILAIIGVAINPIAGAAIAVAVIIAELVLLPNYRFTKKLDVNRTPLEFVTGVAPILREDCSDDGSLHLRLDMRGAIMNEKETGKSQPYSRGRYYRIIDTYYMDPWCAGGAAFVDGTQVQWIATDYVRSQRKTKRNPRGKVKTKTKNKKKTNLDVIVTFTDKLYDTAEGTSGPDRQLKKAKV
;
A
#
# COMPACT_ATOMS: atom_id res chain seq x y z
N MET A 1 -9.79 1.21 -14.80
CA MET A 1 -8.54 1.51 -14.10
C MET A 1 -8.71 1.56 -12.57
N LEU A 2 -9.55 2.42 -12.01
CA LEU A 2 -9.77 2.49 -10.56
C LEU A 2 -10.41 1.23 -9.93
N GLN A 3 -11.14 0.43 -10.69
CA GLN A 3 -11.78 -0.78 -10.18
C GLN A 3 -10.79 -1.93 -9.92
N THR A 4 -9.77 -2.09 -10.77
CA THR A 4 -8.78 -3.18 -10.66
C THR A 4 -7.58 -2.81 -9.82
N LYS A 5 -7.27 -1.52 -9.68
CA LYS A 5 -6.04 -0.99 -9.05
C LYS A 5 -4.75 -1.60 -9.62
N GLN A 6 -4.82 -2.08 -10.85
CA GLN A 6 -3.70 -2.63 -11.59
C GLN A 6 -3.61 -1.93 -12.95
N ILE A 7 -2.39 -1.65 -13.36
CA ILE A 7 -2.06 -1.03 -14.64
C ILE A 7 -0.97 -1.87 -15.27
N ASP A 8 -1.13 -2.22 -16.53
CA ASP A 8 -0.12 -2.86 -17.36
C ASP A 8 -0.21 -2.20 -18.73
N ALA A 9 0.75 -1.37 -19.07
CA ALA A 9 0.72 -0.59 -20.30
C ALA A 9 2.11 -0.12 -20.71
N GLU A 10 2.25 0.16 -21.99
CA GLU A 10 3.40 0.79 -22.61
C GLU A 10 3.02 2.21 -23.04
N ARG A 11 3.77 3.22 -22.59
CA ARG A 11 3.51 4.63 -22.83
C ARG A 11 4.83 5.41 -22.76
N THR A 12 4.83 6.64 -23.26
CA THR A 12 5.96 7.54 -23.05
C THR A 12 6.10 7.91 -21.55
N ALA A 13 7.30 8.25 -21.11
CA ALA A 13 7.53 8.68 -19.73
C ALA A 13 6.66 9.89 -19.35
N GLY A 14 6.47 10.83 -20.28
CA GLY A 14 5.61 12.01 -20.10
C GLY A 14 4.14 11.64 -19.89
N ASP A 15 3.62 10.66 -20.65
CA ASP A 15 2.24 10.20 -20.51
C ASP A 15 2.02 9.45 -19.19
N TRP A 16 3.03 8.73 -18.70
CA TRP A 16 2.98 8.10 -17.39
C TRP A 16 2.84 9.14 -16.27
N VAL A 17 3.65 10.21 -16.31
CA VAL A 17 3.55 11.30 -15.32
C VAL A 17 2.17 11.94 -15.37
N ARG A 18 1.65 12.26 -16.58
CA ARG A 18 0.32 12.85 -16.76
C ARG A 18 -0.81 11.94 -16.27
N LEU A 19 -0.65 10.62 -16.41
CA LEU A 19 -1.62 9.64 -15.96
C LEU A 19 -1.64 9.46 -14.45
N LEU A 20 -0.45 9.45 -13.82
CA LEU A 20 -0.30 9.12 -12.40
C LEU A 20 -0.45 10.33 -11.48
N ALA A 21 -0.13 11.54 -11.94
CA ALA A 21 -0.29 12.76 -11.15
C ALA A 21 -1.72 12.99 -10.64
N PRO A 22 -2.79 12.85 -11.48
CA PRO A 22 -4.16 12.97 -10.99
C PRO A 22 -4.54 11.87 -9.99
N LEU A 23 -4.00 10.65 -10.14
CA LEU A 23 -4.26 9.56 -9.20
C LEU A 23 -3.68 9.84 -7.82
N ALA A 24 -2.48 10.39 -7.76
CA ALA A 24 -1.84 10.81 -6.50
C ALA A 24 -2.63 11.93 -5.81
N ALA A 25 -3.12 12.92 -6.57
CA ALA A 25 -3.96 14.00 -6.05
C ALA A 25 -5.29 13.46 -5.51
N TYR A 26 -5.94 12.57 -6.26
CA TYR A 26 -7.21 11.95 -5.88
C TYR A 26 -7.09 11.13 -4.58
N ASP A 27 -6.00 10.35 -4.44
CA ASP A 27 -5.74 9.58 -3.22
C ASP A 27 -5.51 10.50 -2.01
N ALA A 28 -4.79 11.61 -2.19
CA ALA A 28 -4.59 12.61 -1.14
C ALA A 28 -5.90 13.28 -0.69
N GLU A 29 -6.82 13.55 -1.62
CA GLU A 29 -8.15 14.09 -1.31
C GLU A 29 -9.02 13.05 -0.60
N ALA A 30 -9.00 11.79 -1.05
CA ALA A 30 -9.72 10.69 -0.42
C ALA A 30 -9.27 10.48 1.03
N ASP A 31 -7.96 10.60 1.31
CA ASP A 31 -7.43 10.53 2.67
C ASP A 31 -7.89 11.68 3.57
N LYS A 32 -7.92 12.91 3.04
CA LYS A 32 -8.45 14.08 3.79
C LYS A 32 -9.93 13.89 4.10
N LEU A 33 -10.70 13.41 3.12
CA LEU A 33 -12.13 13.15 3.31
C LEU A 33 -12.35 12.05 4.36
N ARG A 34 -11.58 10.95 4.29
CA ARG A 34 -11.64 9.85 5.25
C ARG A 34 -11.32 10.32 6.68
N SER A 35 -10.27 11.13 6.83
CA SER A 35 -9.90 11.71 8.13
C SER A 35 -11.01 12.58 8.70
N ARG A 36 -11.63 13.45 7.86
CA ARG A 36 -12.76 14.29 8.26
C ARG A 36 -13.96 13.44 8.65
N LEU A 37 -14.38 12.49 7.81
CA LEU A 37 -15.51 11.60 8.12
C LEU A 37 -15.28 10.81 9.41
N GLY A 38 -14.07 10.27 9.63
CA GLY A 38 -13.72 9.59 10.87
C GLY A 38 -13.81 10.51 12.09
N GLY A 39 -13.35 11.76 11.98
CA GLY A 39 -13.49 12.78 13.02
C GLY A 39 -14.95 13.11 13.33
N TRP A 40 -15.78 13.31 12.29
CA TRP A 40 -17.21 13.56 12.46
C TRP A 40 -17.94 12.39 13.12
N MET A 41 -17.69 11.14 12.68
CA MET A 41 -18.28 9.95 13.32
C MET A 41 -17.91 9.85 14.80
N LEU A 42 -16.63 10.08 15.14
CA LEU A 42 -16.19 10.06 16.53
C LEU A 42 -16.86 11.19 17.35
N GLY A 43 -16.91 12.40 16.79
CA GLY A 43 -17.52 13.57 17.43
C GLY A 43 -19.03 13.40 17.66
N ILE A 44 -19.77 12.98 16.65
CA ILE A 44 -21.21 12.72 16.72
C ILE A 44 -21.51 11.54 17.67
N GLY A 45 -20.72 10.45 17.58
CA GLY A 45 -20.89 9.29 18.45
C GLY A 45 -20.70 9.63 19.92
N ILE A 46 -19.56 10.23 20.28
CA ILE A 46 -19.27 10.59 21.69
C ILE A 46 -20.12 11.75 22.16
N GLY A 47 -20.15 12.86 21.41
CA GLY A 47 -20.89 14.04 21.79
C GLY A 47 -22.41 13.80 21.86
N GLY A 48 -22.94 13.10 20.86
CA GLY A 48 -24.34 12.72 20.81
C GLY A 48 -24.75 11.77 21.94
N PHE A 49 -23.88 10.81 22.29
CA PHE A 49 -24.09 9.89 23.40
C PHE A 49 -24.17 10.66 24.74
N ILE A 50 -23.27 11.62 24.98
CA ILE A 50 -23.29 12.46 26.18
C ILE A 50 -24.58 13.29 26.22
N LEU A 51 -24.96 13.94 25.12
CA LEU A 51 -26.18 14.72 25.02
C LEU A 51 -27.44 13.87 25.24
N ALA A 52 -27.46 12.64 24.73
CA ALA A 52 -28.58 11.73 24.97
C ALA A 52 -28.73 11.37 26.44
N ILE A 53 -27.64 11.12 27.19
CA ILE A 53 -27.67 10.86 28.64
C ILE A 53 -28.23 12.07 29.40
N ILE A 54 -27.71 13.28 29.11
CA ILE A 54 -28.17 14.50 29.73
C ILE A 54 -29.66 14.73 29.38
N GLY A 55 -30.03 14.51 28.12
CA GLY A 55 -31.40 14.64 27.66
C GLY A 55 -32.37 13.71 28.39
N VAL A 56 -31.99 12.44 28.61
CA VAL A 56 -32.81 11.49 29.40
C VAL A 56 -32.98 11.93 30.82
N ALA A 57 -31.96 12.56 31.46
CA ALA A 57 -32.06 13.08 32.84
C ALA A 57 -33.03 14.25 32.97
N ILE A 58 -33.20 15.06 31.91
CA ILE A 58 -34.11 16.22 31.89
C ILE A 58 -35.49 15.78 31.40
N ASN A 59 -35.57 15.08 30.29
CA ASN A 59 -36.80 14.58 29.69
C ASN A 59 -36.50 13.27 28.92
N PRO A 60 -37.06 12.12 29.34
CA PRO A 60 -36.80 10.83 28.73
C PRO A 60 -37.12 10.77 27.22
N ILE A 61 -38.17 11.47 26.78
CA ILE A 61 -38.57 11.50 25.37
C ILE A 61 -37.54 12.28 24.54
N ALA A 62 -37.09 13.44 25.05
CA ALA A 62 -36.07 14.25 24.37
C ALA A 62 -34.72 13.49 24.26
N GLY A 63 -34.29 12.81 25.33
CA GLY A 63 -33.08 11.99 25.31
C GLY A 63 -33.17 10.82 24.32
N ALA A 64 -34.31 10.16 24.24
CA ALA A 64 -34.55 9.12 23.27
C ALA A 64 -34.52 9.65 21.82
N ALA A 65 -35.11 10.80 21.56
CA ALA A 65 -35.08 11.46 20.24
C ALA A 65 -33.64 11.80 19.80
N ILE A 66 -32.81 12.31 20.71
CA ILE A 66 -31.40 12.61 20.47
C ILE A 66 -30.65 11.31 20.13
N ALA A 67 -30.84 10.24 20.90
CA ALA A 67 -30.20 8.94 20.65
C ALA A 67 -30.55 8.39 19.26
N VAL A 68 -31.82 8.45 18.86
CA VAL A 68 -32.28 8.05 17.53
C VAL A 68 -31.61 8.90 16.44
N ALA A 69 -31.57 10.22 16.61
CA ALA A 69 -30.92 11.12 15.64
C ALA A 69 -29.43 10.79 15.45
N VAL A 70 -28.70 10.50 16.53
CA VAL A 70 -27.29 10.07 16.49
C VAL A 70 -27.14 8.77 15.71
N ILE A 71 -27.99 7.78 15.98
CA ILE A 71 -27.95 6.49 15.25
C ILE A 71 -28.19 6.70 13.75
N ILE A 72 -29.15 7.53 13.38
CA ILE A 72 -29.42 7.84 11.96
C ILE A 72 -28.21 8.51 11.32
N ALA A 73 -27.60 9.50 11.98
CA ALA A 73 -26.41 10.18 11.49
C ALA A 73 -25.23 9.20 11.25
N GLU A 74 -24.98 8.30 12.19
CA GLU A 74 -23.95 7.26 12.05
C GLU A 74 -24.26 6.29 10.91
N LEU A 75 -25.52 5.87 10.72
CA LEU A 75 -25.93 5.01 9.62
C LEU A 75 -25.73 5.66 8.25
N VAL A 76 -25.83 6.98 8.15
CA VAL A 76 -25.58 7.73 6.90
C VAL A 76 -24.07 7.92 6.67
N LEU A 77 -23.30 8.21 7.71
CA LEU A 77 -21.85 8.45 7.58
C LEU A 77 -21.05 7.17 7.33
N LEU A 78 -21.47 6.03 7.91
CA LEU A 78 -20.76 4.75 7.83
C LEU A 78 -20.56 4.23 6.40
N PRO A 79 -21.56 4.23 5.48
CA PRO A 79 -21.36 3.81 4.10
C PRO A 79 -20.34 4.68 3.37
N ASN A 80 -20.42 6.01 3.56
CA ASN A 80 -19.48 6.97 2.94
C ASN A 80 -18.04 6.73 3.43
N TYR A 81 -17.85 6.50 4.72
CA TYR A 81 -16.54 6.13 5.28
C TYR A 81 -16.02 4.80 4.70
N ARG A 82 -16.89 3.78 4.58
CA ARG A 82 -16.52 2.49 4.00
C ARG A 82 -16.19 2.60 2.52
N PHE A 83 -16.90 3.46 1.79
CA PHE A 83 -16.63 3.70 0.39
C PHE A 83 -15.26 4.36 0.18
N THR A 84 -14.95 5.43 0.93
CA THR A 84 -13.62 6.07 0.86
C THR A 84 -12.49 5.12 1.23
N LYS A 85 -12.72 4.18 2.16
CA LYS A 85 -11.74 3.14 2.49
C LYS A 85 -11.47 2.16 1.34
N LYS A 86 -12.46 1.88 0.48
CA LYS A 86 -12.25 1.04 -0.71
C LYS A 86 -11.42 1.72 -1.79
N LEU A 87 -11.41 3.05 -1.80
CA LEU A 87 -10.63 3.87 -2.74
C LEU A 87 -9.16 4.01 -2.34
N ASP A 88 -8.80 3.62 -1.12
CA ASP A 88 -7.43 3.64 -0.60
C ASP A 88 -6.48 2.87 -1.55
N VAL A 89 -5.47 3.56 -2.04
CA VAL A 89 -4.50 3.05 -3.00
C VAL A 89 -3.13 2.99 -2.31
N ASN A 90 -2.37 1.94 -2.56
CA ASN A 90 -0.99 1.90 -2.08
C ASN A 90 -0.18 3.01 -2.79
N ARG A 91 0.34 3.97 -2.02
CA ARG A 91 1.10 5.11 -2.55
C ARG A 91 2.49 4.74 -3.03
N THR A 92 3.07 3.68 -2.49
CA THR A 92 4.46 3.31 -2.81
C THR A 92 4.71 3.18 -4.32
N PRO A 93 3.85 2.52 -5.13
CA PRO A 93 4.02 2.48 -6.58
C PRO A 93 3.92 3.85 -7.26
N LEU A 94 3.00 4.70 -6.79
CA LEU A 94 2.82 6.04 -7.35
C LEU A 94 4.04 6.92 -7.08
N GLU A 95 4.51 6.97 -5.83
CA GLU A 95 5.68 7.75 -5.42
C GLU A 95 6.95 7.26 -6.14
N PHE A 96 7.12 5.95 -6.30
CA PHE A 96 8.24 5.37 -7.02
C PHE A 96 8.25 5.81 -8.48
N VAL A 97 7.14 5.63 -9.20
CA VAL A 97 7.08 5.95 -10.63
C VAL A 97 7.17 7.45 -10.88
N THR A 98 6.50 8.28 -10.07
CA THR A 98 6.60 9.75 -10.21
C THR A 98 8.02 10.27 -9.93
N GLY A 99 8.81 9.57 -9.11
CA GLY A 99 10.21 9.89 -8.89
C GLY A 99 11.15 9.39 -10.00
N VAL A 100 10.89 8.19 -10.54
CA VAL A 100 11.79 7.54 -11.51
C VAL A 100 11.48 7.95 -12.95
N ALA A 101 10.21 8.13 -13.32
CA ALA A 101 9.83 8.46 -14.70
C ALA A 101 10.46 9.76 -15.25
N PRO A 102 10.61 10.88 -14.48
CA PRO A 102 11.30 12.05 -14.96
C PRO A 102 12.79 11.80 -15.26
N ILE A 103 13.44 10.97 -14.43
CA ILE A 103 14.86 10.61 -14.61
C ILE A 103 15.03 9.79 -15.88
N LEU A 104 14.20 8.75 -16.05
CA LEU A 104 14.25 7.91 -17.25
C LEU A 104 13.90 8.67 -18.53
N ARG A 105 13.10 9.73 -18.42
CA ARG A 105 12.74 10.57 -19.56
C ARG A 105 13.94 11.27 -20.18
N GLU A 106 14.95 11.63 -19.39
CA GLU A 106 16.15 12.32 -19.87
C GLU A 106 17.01 11.39 -20.73
N ASP A 107 16.99 10.09 -20.45
CA ASP A 107 17.80 9.08 -21.12
C ASP A 107 17.03 8.31 -22.21
N CYS A 108 15.69 8.39 -22.22
CA CYS A 108 14.86 7.81 -23.28
C CYS A 108 14.73 8.76 -24.46
N SER A 109 14.57 8.25 -25.69
CA SER A 109 14.16 9.06 -26.84
C SER A 109 12.79 9.70 -26.59
N ASP A 110 12.49 10.83 -27.27
CA ASP A 110 11.18 11.50 -27.14
C ASP A 110 10.00 10.57 -27.45
N ASP A 111 10.20 9.61 -28.37
CA ASP A 111 9.26 8.54 -28.72
C ASP A 111 9.50 7.26 -27.90
N GLY A 112 10.44 7.29 -26.94
CA GLY A 112 10.81 6.12 -26.14
C GLY A 112 9.67 5.63 -25.28
N SER A 113 9.31 4.35 -25.48
CA SER A 113 8.26 3.72 -24.68
C SER A 113 8.80 3.16 -23.38
N LEU A 114 8.06 3.41 -22.33
CA LEU A 114 8.27 2.88 -20.99
C LEU A 114 7.16 1.87 -20.68
N HIS A 115 7.50 0.59 -20.62
CA HIS A 115 6.57 -0.42 -20.15
C HIS A 115 6.52 -0.43 -18.63
N LEU A 116 5.32 -0.26 -18.05
CA LEU A 116 5.11 -0.33 -16.61
C LEU A 116 3.93 -1.23 -16.28
N ARG A 117 4.16 -2.14 -15.34
CA ARG A 117 3.16 -2.93 -14.65
C ARG A 117 3.12 -2.51 -13.19
N LEU A 118 1.98 -1.98 -12.73
CA LEU A 118 1.80 -1.47 -11.38
C LEU A 118 0.65 -2.21 -10.71
N ASP A 119 0.87 -2.71 -9.50
CA ASP A 119 -0.18 -3.22 -8.63
C ASP A 119 -0.29 -2.33 -7.38
N MET A 120 -1.34 -1.50 -7.35
CA MET A 120 -1.62 -0.55 -6.27
C MET A 120 -2.52 -1.16 -5.19
N ARG A 121 -2.77 -2.46 -5.23
CA ARG A 121 -3.49 -3.18 -4.17
C ARG A 121 -2.56 -3.39 -2.98
N GLY A 122 -3.12 -3.67 -1.81
CA GLY A 122 -2.30 -3.97 -0.62
C GLY A 122 -1.52 -5.29 -0.76
N ALA A 123 -0.38 -5.38 -0.09
CA ALA A 123 0.46 -6.58 -0.10
C ALA A 123 -0.17 -7.78 0.65
N ILE A 124 -1.07 -7.53 1.61
CA ILE A 124 -1.69 -8.59 2.44
C ILE A 124 -3.02 -8.99 1.82
N MET A 125 -2.96 -9.87 0.82
CA MET A 125 -4.10 -10.43 0.11
C MET A 125 -3.93 -11.94 -0.05
N ASN A 126 -5.04 -12.68 -0.12
CA ASN A 126 -4.99 -14.15 -0.27
C ASN A 126 -4.24 -14.58 -1.55
N GLU A 127 -4.40 -13.83 -2.64
CA GLU A 127 -3.73 -14.11 -3.93
C GLU A 127 -2.19 -13.95 -3.87
N LYS A 128 -1.69 -13.16 -2.91
CA LYS A 128 -0.26 -12.86 -2.72
C LYS A 128 0.36 -13.69 -1.59
N GLU A 129 -0.44 -14.57 -0.96
CA GLU A 129 0.04 -15.44 0.10
C GLU A 129 0.93 -16.53 -0.48
N THR A 130 2.15 -16.65 0.04
CA THR A 130 3.14 -17.64 -0.39
C THR A 130 3.28 -18.81 0.59
N GLY A 131 2.75 -18.66 1.81
CA GLY A 131 2.77 -19.74 2.78
C GLY A 131 2.42 -19.33 4.20
N LYS A 132 2.19 -20.32 5.03
CA LYS A 132 1.91 -20.18 6.46
C LYS A 132 2.81 -21.10 7.28
N SER A 133 3.28 -20.60 8.43
CA SER A 133 3.96 -21.46 9.39
C SER A 133 2.98 -22.39 10.09
N GLN A 134 3.46 -23.55 10.55
CA GLN A 134 2.75 -24.30 11.57
C GLN A 134 2.59 -23.42 12.83
N PRO A 135 1.48 -23.57 13.57
CA PRO A 135 1.30 -22.86 14.82
C PRO A 135 2.42 -23.23 15.82
N TYR A 136 3.03 -22.25 16.45
CA TYR A 136 4.05 -22.43 17.47
C TYR A 136 3.80 -21.53 18.70
N SER A 137 4.44 -21.83 19.82
CA SER A 137 4.36 -21.05 21.05
C SER A 137 5.70 -20.37 21.35
N ARG A 138 5.66 -19.15 21.91
CA ARG A 138 6.86 -18.44 22.36
C ARG A 138 6.52 -17.47 23.49
N GLY A 139 7.18 -17.64 24.63
CA GLY A 139 6.96 -16.83 25.83
C GLY A 139 5.49 -16.89 26.27
N ARG A 140 4.86 -15.73 26.48
CA ARG A 140 3.45 -15.63 26.91
C ARG A 140 2.40 -15.90 25.83
N TYR A 141 2.82 -16.18 24.59
CA TYR A 141 1.91 -16.46 23.48
C TYR A 141 1.84 -17.97 23.26
N TYR A 142 0.66 -18.54 23.49
CA TYR A 142 0.44 -19.97 23.32
C TYR A 142 0.22 -20.38 21.86
N ARG A 143 -0.11 -19.43 20.99
CA ARG A 143 -0.28 -19.66 19.56
C ARG A 143 0.23 -18.48 18.76
N ILE A 144 1.20 -18.73 17.89
CA ILE A 144 1.73 -17.79 16.90
C ILE A 144 1.63 -18.45 15.55
N ILE A 145 1.14 -17.72 14.56
CA ILE A 145 1.09 -18.13 13.15
C ILE A 145 1.70 -17.00 12.35
N ASP A 146 2.71 -17.33 11.55
CA ASP A 146 3.31 -16.43 10.57
C ASP A 146 2.70 -16.73 9.20
N THR A 147 2.20 -15.71 8.51
CA THR A 147 1.75 -15.78 7.13
C THR A 147 2.68 -14.93 6.28
N TYR A 148 3.15 -15.47 5.16
CA TYR A 148 4.09 -14.82 4.27
C TYR A 148 3.38 -14.40 2.99
N TYR A 149 3.70 -13.19 2.51
CA TYR A 149 3.15 -12.64 1.29
C TYR A 149 4.29 -12.12 0.42
N MET A 150 4.13 -12.26 -0.90
CA MET A 150 5.01 -11.70 -1.91
C MET A 150 4.19 -10.83 -2.86
N ASP A 151 4.54 -9.56 -2.94
CA ASP A 151 3.84 -8.55 -3.71
C ASP A 151 4.78 -7.88 -4.70
N PRO A 152 4.83 -8.32 -5.97
CA PRO A 152 5.52 -7.62 -7.03
C PRO A 152 4.68 -6.42 -7.48
N TRP A 153 4.78 -5.30 -6.76
CA TRP A 153 3.94 -4.14 -6.95
C TRP A 153 4.35 -3.22 -8.10
N CYS A 154 5.60 -3.32 -8.59
CA CYS A 154 6.06 -2.57 -9.74
C CYS A 154 7.03 -3.43 -10.56
N ALA A 155 6.80 -3.53 -11.85
CA ALA A 155 7.75 -4.03 -12.82
C ALA A 155 7.77 -3.08 -14.02
N GLY A 156 8.93 -2.89 -14.64
CA GLY A 156 9.03 -2.02 -15.78
C GLY A 156 10.26 -2.28 -16.62
N GLY A 157 10.29 -1.65 -17.78
CA GLY A 157 11.40 -1.68 -18.70
C GLY A 157 11.43 -0.45 -19.59
N ALA A 158 12.62 0.00 -19.94
CA ALA A 158 12.89 1.12 -20.84
C ALA A 158 14.06 0.82 -21.76
N ALA A 159 14.02 1.36 -22.95
CA ALA A 159 15.15 1.41 -23.86
C ALA A 159 15.66 2.85 -23.94
N PHE A 160 16.97 3.03 -23.78
CA PHE A 160 17.64 4.33 -23.86
C PHE A 160 18.07 4.66 -25.28
N VAL A 161 18.39 5.92 -25.54
CA VAL A 161 18.82 6.43 -26.86
C VAL A 161 20.08 5.70 -27.36
N ASP A 162 20.96 5.31 -26.44
CA ASP A 162 22.20 4.57 -26.75
C ASP A 162 21.96 3.08 -27.04
N GLY A 163 20.69 2.61 -26.97
CA GLY A 163 20.30 1.21 -27.12
C GLY A 163 20.44 0.36 -25.85
N THR A 164 20.89 0.94 -24.74
CA THR A 164 20.90 0.27 -23.44
C THR A 164 19.47 -0.04 -23.01
N GLN A 165 19.23 -1.25 -22.49
CA GLN A 165 17.94 -1.65 -21.96
C GLN A 165 18.00 -1.77 -20.44
N VAL A 166 17.00 -1.22 -19.76
CA VAL A 166 16.87 -1.31 -18.31
C VAL A 166 15.56 -2.00 -17.99
N GLN A 167 15.61 -3.00 -17.11
CA GLN A 167 14.44 -3.69 -16.59
C GLN A 167 14.51 -3.68 -15.06
N TRP A 168 13.37 -3.55 -14.40
CA TRP A 168 13.32 -3.59 -12.94
C TRP A 168 12.07 -4.28 -12.44
N ILE A 169 12.18 -4.82 -11.23
CA ILE A 169 11.06 -5.34 -10.48
C ILE A 169 11.19 -4.96 -9.00
N ALA A 170 10.16 -4.35 -8.45
CA ALA A 170 10.08 -4.02 -7.03
C ALA A 170 9.07 -4.94 -6.35
N THR A 171 9.54 -5.68 -5.34
CA THR A 171 8.76 -6.70 -4.65
C THR A 171 8.78 -6.47 -3.14
N ASP A 172 7.60 -6.44 -2.53
CA ASP A 172 7.42 -6.43 -1.09
C ASP A 172 7.26 -7.85 -0.55
N TYR A 173 8.12 -8.20 0.40
CA TYR A 173 7.99 -9.42 1.20
C TYR A 173 7.41 -9.05 2.56
N VAL A 174 6.21 -9.53 2.84
CA VAL A 174 5.52 -9.22 4.10
C VAL A 174 5.34 -10.47 4.93
N ARG A 175 5.77 -10.40 6.20
CA ARG A 175 5.46 -11.40 7.21
C ARG A 175 4.43 -10.83 8.17
N SER A 176 3.23 -11.42 8.17
CA SER A 176 2.15 -11.10 9.09
C SER A 176 2.12 -12.13 10.21
N GLN A 177 2.49 -11.71 11.40
CA GLN A 177 2.57 -12.56 12.59
C GLN A 177 1.35 -12.35 13.48
N ARG A 178 0.47 -13.35 13.57
CA ARG A 178 -0.70 -13.36 14.44
C ARG A 178 -0.37 -14.08 15.74
N LYS A 179 -0.37 -13.33 16.86
CA LYS A 179 -0.02 -13.80 18.20
C LYS A 179 -1.24 -13.86 19.11
N THR A 180 -1.48 -14.99 19.75
CA THR A 180 -2.59 -15.17 20.67
C THR A 180 -2.08 -15.52 22.05
N LYS A 181 -2.58 -14.81 23.07
CA LYS A 181 -2.28 -15.06 24.47
C LYS A 181 -3.56 -15.11 25.30
N ARG A 182 -3.51 -15.82 26.44
CA ARG A 182 -4.56 -15.81 27.44
C ARG A 182 -4.10 -14.99 28.64
N ASN A 183 -4.94 -14.11 29.13
CA ASN A 183 -4.66 -13.34 30.35
C ASN A 183 -4.94 -14.24 31.58
N PRO A 184 -4.42 -13.89 32.79
CA PRO A 184 -4.71 -14.62 34.02
C PRO A 184 -6.20 -14.80 34.31
N ARG A 185 -7.02 -13.84 33.88
CA ARG A 185 -8.50 -13.90 33.99
C ARG A 185 -9.19 -14.73 32.88
N GLY A 186 -8.44 -15.55 32.13
CA GLY A 186 -8.98 -16.42 31.08
C GLY A 186 -9.29 -15.73 29.75
N LYS A 187 -9.26 -14.39 29.65
CA LYS A 187 -9.59 -13.66 28.42
C LYS A 187 -8.52 -13.82 27.34
N VAL A 188 -8.93 -14.25 26.15
CA VAL A 188 -8.05 -14.41 24.98
C VAL A 188 -7.85 -13.06 24.31
N LYS A 189 -6.59 -12.71 24.01
CA LYS A 189 -6.22 -11.52 23.24
C LYS A 189 -5.35 -11.92 22.06
N THR A 190 -5.71 -11.43 20.87
CA THR A 190 -4.95 -11.62 19.63
C THR A 190 -4.36 -10.29 19.19
N LYS A 191 -3.10 -10.31 18.75
CA LYS A 191 -2.40 -9.18 18.17
C LYS A 191 -1.72 -9.62 16.88
N THR A 192 -1.87 -8.83 15.82
CA THR A 192 -1.17 -9.00 14.56
C THR A 192 -0.04 -7.97 14.47
N LYS A 193 1.13 -8.41 13.98
CA LYS A 193 2.28 -7.56 13.70
C LYS A 193 2.80 -7.89 12.30
N ASN A 194 2.86 -6.88 11.44
CA ASN A 194 3.41 -7.02 10.10
C ASN A 194 4.85 -6.51 10.07
N LYS A 195 5.71 -7.22 9.33
CA LYS A 195 7.05 -6.79 8.96
C LYS A 195 7.14 -6.82 7.44
N LYS A 196 7.61 -5.73 6.85
CA LYS A 196 7.78 -5.58 5.41
C LYS A 196 9.27 -5.42 5.08
N LYS A 197 9.70 -6.03 4.00
CA LYS A 197 11.00 -5.83 3.36
C LYS A 197 10.74 -5.63 1.87
N THR A 198 11.24 -4.54 1.31
CA THR A 198 11.18 -4.27 -0.12
C THR A 198 12.50 -4.65 -0.76
N ASN A 199 12.47 -5.37 -1.87
CA ASN A 199 13.58 -5.58 -2.77
C ASN A 199 13.30 -4.85 -4.08
N LEU A 200 14.32 -4.24 -4.65
CA LEU A 200 14.35 -3.71 -5.99
C LEU A 200 15.47 -4.43 -6.74
N ASP A 201 15.08 -5.19 -7.75
CA ASP A 201 16.01 -5.87 -8.65
C ASP A 201 16.04 -5.07 -9.95
N VAL A 202 17.24 -4.71 -10.42
CA VAL A 202 17.45 -3.94 -11.66
C VAL A 202 18.44 -4.70 -12.52
N ILE A 203 18.08 -4.88 -13.80
CA ILE A 203 18.91 -5.49 -14.82
C ILE A 203 19.19 -4.41 -15.86
N VAL A 204 20.46 -4.16 -16.16
CA VAL A 204 20.90 -3.23 -17.20
C VAL A 204 21.63 -4.06 -18.26
N THR A 205 21.16 -4.00 -19.49
CA THR A 205 21.77 -4.64 -20.64
C THR A 205 22.34 -3.58 -21.54
N PHE A 206 23.66 -3.52 -21.62
CA PHE A 206 24.39 -2.57 -22.46
C PHE A 206 24.41 -3.03 -23.92
N THR A 207 24.46 -2.08 -24.84
CA THR A 207 24.57 -2.39 -26.27
C THR A 207 26.03 -2.67 -26.63
N ASP A 208 26.32 -3.83 -27.19
CA ASP A 208 27.68 -4.26 -27.59
C ASP A 208 28.39 -3.29 -28.58
N LYS A 209 27.61 -2.47 -29.29
CA LYS A 209 28.14 -1.50 -30.26
C LYS A 209 28.84 -0.30 -29.61
N LEU A 210 28.47 0.07 -28.40
CA LEU A 210 28.96 1.27 -27.72
C LEU A 210 29.87 0.97 -26.54
N TYR A 211 29.70 -0.19 -25.97
CA TYR A 211 30.45 -0.64 -24.81
C TYR A 211 31.29 -1.85 -25.26
N ASP A 212 32.60 -1.61 -25.43
CA ASP A 212 33.55 -2.71 -25.68
C ASP A 212 33.56 -3.56 -24.39
N THR A 213 32.79 -4.63 -24.42
CA THR A 213 32.79 -5.62 -23.34
C THR A 213 34.12 -6.36 -23.45
N ALA A 214 35.18 -5.81 -22.87
CA ALA A 214 36.38 -6.58 -22.59
C ALA A 214 35.96 -7.86 -21.89
N GLU A 215 36.20 -8.99 -22.52
CA GLU A 215 35.83 -10.32 -22.07
C GLU A 215 36.12 -10.46 -20.56
N GLY A 216 35.05 -10.68 -19.85
CA GLY A 216 34.88 -10.66 -18.43
C GLY A 216 36.06 -11.07 -17.58
N THR A 217 36.53 -10.16 -16.82
CA THR A 217 36.88 -10.46 -15.44
C THR A 217 35.57 -10.54 -14.67
N SER A 218 35.08 -11.77 -14.45
CA SER A 218 34.11 -12.01 -13.39
C SER A 218 34.76 -11.60 -12.07
N GLY A 219 34.59 -10.30 -11.71
CA GLY A 219 34.98 -9.82 -10.40
C GLY A 219 34.16 -10.58 -9.36
N PRO A 220 34.70 -10.87 -8.17
CA PRO A 220 33.97 -11.55 -7.12
C PRO A 220 32.70 -10.79 -6.84
N ASP A 221 31.61 -11.54 -6.83
CA ASP A 221 30.24 -11.11 -6.50
C ASP A 221 30.27 -10.13 -5.33
N ARG A 222 30.35 -8.81 -5.60
CA ARG A 222 30.30 -7.79 -4.58
C ARG A 222 28.85 -7.72 -4.13
N GLN A 223 28.51 -8.53 -3.13
CA GLN A 223 27.30 -8.30 -2.35
C GLN A 223 27.29 -6.85 -1.91
N LEU A 224 26.45 -6.04 -2.54
CA LEU A 224 26.21 -4.66 -2.14
C LEU A 224 25.83 -4.67 -0.65
N LYS A 225 26.75 -4.20 0.20
CA LYS A 225 26.47 -3.99 1.60
C LYS A 225 25.27 -3.07 1.70
N LYS A 226 24.22 -3.53 2.38
CA LYS A 226 22.98 -2.80 2.64
C LYS A 226 23.26 -1.34 2.95
N ALA A 227 22.87 -0.43 2.06
CA ALA A 227 22.72 0.96 2.41
C ALA A 227 21.58 1.04 3.44
N LYS A 228 21.88 1.44 4.66
CA LYS A 228 20.89 1.86 5.64
C LYS A 228 20.39 3.24 5.20
N VAL A 229 19.14 3.32 4.79
CA VAL A 229 18.36 4.56 4.72
C VAL A 229 17.58 4.68 6.03
#